data_a051ef11f190ffc3fc574f79b3a2988e
#
_entry.id   a051ef11f190ffc3fc574f79b3a2988e
#
_cell.length_a   1.000
_cell.length_b   1.000
_cell.length_c   1.000
_cell.angle_alpha   90.00
_cell.angle_beta   90.00
_cell.angle_gamma   90.00
#
_symmetry.space_group_name_H-M   'P 1'
#
loop_
_entity.id
_entity.type
_entity.pdbx_description
1 polymer ?
#
loop_
_entity_poly.entity_id
_entity_poly.type
_entity_poly.pdbx_seq_one_letter_code
_entity_poly.pdbx_strand_id
1 'polypeptide(L)'
;MNKKQKKMLARIIIAAVLLIVLHFVPITGIPRFICYLAVYLVIGYDIVKKAFKGIKNGQVFDENFLMAIATIGAFALAVYEKSGDYNESIAVMLFYQIGELFQSYAVGKSRRNITELMDIRPDYANIENDGKLEKVDPDEVEVGSVIVVQPGEKVPIDGVIVEGNSSLNTSALTGESLPRSAKAGDEIISGCINMTGVLKIKTTKEFDESTVSKILELIEESSSRKSRSENFISKFAHYYTPAVCYGALALAILPPLVNLVLLHNPAMWGQWIYRALTFLVISCPCALVISIPLGFFAGIGGASNAGVLVKGSNYLETLAQTKYVVFDKTGTLTKGVFEVVGVHHNTMEEKKILEYAALAESFSSHPISRSLKTAYGKEIDQKRVTDVEEISGNGVTAKVDGISVAVGNTKLMKRIGVEAVECHQVGTVIHVAIDGAYAGHILISDVLKPTSKEAIVNLKKNGIKETVMLTGDIDKVAQQVAGELGVDRVYSELLPADKVSKVEELLAKKTETEKLAFVGDGINDAPVLSRADIGIAMGALGSDAAIEAADVVLMDDDPMKIVKAIRIAKKCMRIVYENIYFAIGIKVICLILGAVGIANMWVAIFADVGVMIIAVLNAIRTLFVKKL
;
A
#
# COMPACT_ATOMS: atom_id res chain seq x y z
N MET A 1 -9.05 1.46 -24.07
CA MET A 1 -8.29 0.47 -24.90
C MET A 1 -7.19 1.19 -25.68
N ASN A 2 -5.95 0.69 -25.58
CA ASN A 2 -4.82 1.22 -26.34
C ASN A 2 -4.81 0.71 -27.82
N LYS A 3 -3.91 1.27 -28.67
CA LYS A 3 -3.81 0.87 -30.10
C LYS A 3 -3.63 -0.65 -30.31
N LYS A 4 -2.84 -1.30 -29.44
CA LYS A 4 -2.56 -2.74 -29.51
C LYS A 4 -3.81 -3.57 -29.20
N GLN A 5 -4.55 -3.20 -28.16
CA GLN A 5 -5.82 -3.87 -27.77
C GLN A 5 -6.91 -3.70 -28.85
N LYS A 6 -7.03 -2.52 -29.46
CA LYS A 6 -7.97 -2.30 -30.56
C LYS A 6 -7.64 -3.19 -31.78
N LYS A 7 -6.36 -3.32 -32.12
CA LYS A 7 -5.90 -4.21 -33.21
C LYS A 7 -6.20 -5.68 -32.92
N MET A 8 -6.01 -6.12 -31.66
CA MET A 8 -6.31 -7.49 -31.23
C MET A 8 -7.82 -7.76 -31.26
N LEU A 9 -8.65 -6.84 -30.78
CA LEU A 9 -10.11 -6.94 -30.86
C LEU A 9 -10.58 -7.04 -32.32
N ALA A 10 -10.05 -6.21 -33.23
CA ALA A 10 -10.40 -6.28 -34.65
C ALA A 10 -10.09 -7.65 -35.26
N ARG A 11 -8.93 -8.24 -34.93
CA ARG A 11 -8.54 -9.60 -35.39
C ARG A 11 -9.49 -10.67 -34.86
N ILE A 12 -9.86 -10.58 -33.57
CA ILE A 12 -10.82 -11.50 -32.94
C ILE A 12 -12.16 -11.43 -33.67
N ILE A 13 -12.69 -10.23 -33.92
CA ILE A 13 -13.97 -10.04 -34.61
C ILE A 13 -13.89 -10.60 -36.04
N ILE A 14 -12.83 -10.26 -36.80
CA ILE A 14 -12.65 -10.77 -38.18
C ILE A 14 -12.60 -12.29 -38.18
N ALA A 15 -11.79 -12.91 -37.31
CA ALA A 15 -11.69 -14.37 -37.26
C ALA A 15 -13.00 -15.03 -36.83
N ALA A 16 -13.74 -14.47 -35.89
CA ALA A 16 -15.04 -14.98 -35.47
C ALA A 16 -16.08 -14.91 -36.60
N VAL A 17 -16.17 -13.77 -37.29
CA VAL A 17 -17.08 -13.62 -38.44
C VAL A 17 -16.71 -14.61 -39.56
N LEU A 18 -15.44 -14.73 -39.90
CA LEU A 18 -14.98 -15.67 -40.92
C LEU A 18 -15.28 -17.12 -40.52
N LEU A 19 -15.09 -17.50 -39.26
CA LEU A 19 -15.41 -18.84 -38.76
C LEU A 19 -16.90 -19.14 -38.87
N ILE A 20 -17.76 -18.18 -38.49
CA ILE A 20 -19.22 -18.33 -38.62
C ILE A 20 -19.62 -18.46 -40.09
N VAL A 21 -19.10 -17.60 -40.97
CA VAL A 21 -19.38 -17.68 -42.42
C VAL A 21 -18.98 -19.04 -42.98
N LEU A 22 -17.75 -19.50 -42.68
CA LEU A 22 -17.25 -20.81 -43.17
C LEU A 22 -18.06 -21.99 -42.61
N HIS A 23 -18.67 -21.85 -41.45
CA HIS A 23 -19.54 -22.89 -40.91
C HIS A 23 -20.83 -23.11 -41.76
N PHE A 24 -21.38 -22.02 -42.32
CA PHE A 24 -22.59 -22.09 -43.14
C PHE A 24 -22.35 -22.32 -44.62
N VAL A 25 -21.14 -22.15 -45.12
CA VAL A 25 -20.80 -22.34 -46.55
C VAL A 25 -20.36 -23.79 -46.78
N PRO A 26 -21.00 -24.55 -47.64
CA PRO A 26 -20.70 -25.97 -47.88
C PRO A 26 -19.49 -26.16 -48.77
N ILE A 27 -18.30 -25.75 -48.30
CA ILE A 27 -17.03 -25.99 -48.97
C ILE A 27 -16.44 -27.31 -48.49
N THR A 28 -15.97 -28.15 -49.40
CA THR A 28 -15.36 -29.45 -49.08
C THR A 28 -13.95 -29.56 -49.69
N GLY A 29 -13.14 -30.50 -49.20
CA GLY A 29 -11.82 -30.80 -49.72
C GLY A 29 -10.75 -29.73 -49.47
N ILE A 30 -9.82 -29.59 -50.41
CA ILE A 30 -8.66 -28.68 -50.30
C ILE A 30 -9.08 -27.21 -50.09
N PRO A 31 -10.07 -26.66 -50.79
CA PRO A 31 -10.50 -25.27 -50.57
C PRO A 31 -10.97 -25.03 -49.11
N ARG A 32 -11.65 -25.98 -48.49
CA ARG A 32 -12.03 -25.91 -47.08
C ARG A 32 -10.81 -25.81 -46.20
N PHE A 33 -9.83 -26.66 -46.39
CA PHE A 33 -8.56 -26.62 -45.64
C PHE A 33 -7.86 -25.25 -45.75
N ILE A 34 -7.74 -24.71 -46.98
CA ILE A 34 -7.06 -23.40 -47.20
C ILE A 34 -7.81 -22.26 -46.50
N CYS A 35 -9.15 -22.23 -46.59
CA CYS A 35 -9.95 -21.18 -45.93
C CYS A 35 -9.81 -21.22 -44.39
N TYR A 36 -9.90 -22.40 -43.77
CA TYR A 36 -9.74 -22.55 -42.33
C TYR A 36 -8.30 -22.27 -41.88
N LEU A 37 -7.30 -22.67 -42.68
CA LEU A 37 -5.89 -22.33 -42.40
C LEU A 37 -5.66 -20.81 -42.46
N ALA A 38 -6.27 -20.12 -43.41
CA ALA A 38 -6.19 -18.64 -43.46
C ALA A 38 -6.78 -18.00 -42.20
N VAL A 39 -7.95 -18.45 -41.74
CA VAL A 39 -8.56 -17.95 -40.48
C VAL A 39 -7.68 -18.28 -39.28
N TYR A 40 -7.12 -19.48 -39.20
CA TYR A 40 -6.18 -19.86 -38.14
C TYR A 40 -4.94 -18.97 -38.12
N LEU A 41 -4.36 -18.64 -39.28
CA LEU A 41 -3.22 -17.73 -39.36
C LEU A 41 -3.58 -16.29 -38.96
N VAL A 42 -4.76 -15.81 -39.31
CA VAL A 42 -5.23 -14.47 -38.89
C VAL A 42 -5.30 -14.36 -37.38
N ILE A 43 -5.82 -15.39 -36.69
CA ILE A 43 -6.01 -15.31 -35.23
C ILE A 43 -4.76 -15.77 -34.46
N GLY A 44 -4.01 -16.77 -34.95
CA GLY A 44 -2.95 -17.48 -34.23
C GLY A 44 -1.51 -17.04 -34.55
N TYR A 45 -1.29 -16.23 -35.62
CA TYR A 45 0.05 -15.87 -36.09
C TYR A 45 0.98 -15.36 -34.97
N ASP A 46 0.50 -14.49 -34.12
CA ASP A 46 1.31 -13.89 -33.03
C ASP A 46 1.66 -14.91 -31.94
N ILE A 47 0.76 -15.82 -31.61
CA ILE A 47 0.99 -16.89 -30.64
C ILE A 47 2.04 -17.88 -31.16
N VAL A 48 1.87 -18.32 -32.39
CA VAL A 48 2.85 -19.21 -33.04
C VAL A 48 4.23 -18.52 -33.11
N LYS A 49 4.28 -17.24 -33.48
CA LYS A 49 5.54 -16.46 -33.50
C LYS A 49 6.17 -16.35 -32.11
N LYS A 50 5.36 -16.10 -31.04
CA LYS A 50 5.86 -16.05 -29.67
C LYS A 50 6.39 -17.41 -29.23
N ALA A 51 5.69 -18.51 -29.53
CA ALA A 51 6.12 -19.87 -29.22
C ALA A 51 7.49 -20.19 -29.87
N PHE A 52 7.65 -19.89 -31.15
CA PHE A 52 8.94 -20.05 -31.83
C PHE A 52 10.06 -19.20 -31.22
N LYS A 53 9.75 -17.95 -30.84
CA LYS A 53 10.73 -17.09 -30.19
C LYS A 53 11.10 -17.63 -28.80
N GLY A 54 10.13 -18.16 -28.03
CA GLY A 54 10.37 -18.82 -26.75
C GLY A 54 11.32 -20.01 -26.88
N ILE A 55 11.09 -20.90 -27.86
CA ILE A 55 11.96 -22.04 -28.13
C ILE A 55 13.40 -21.56 -28.44
N LYS A 56 13.55 -20.54 -29.32
CA LYS A 56 14.88 -19.99 -29.67
C LYS A 56 15.62 -19.39 -28.46
N ASN A 57 14.89 -18.86 -27.48
CA ASN A 57 15.44 -18.24 -26.27
C ASN A 57 15.61 -19.26 -25.10
N GLY A 58 15.42 -20.56 -25.33
CA GLY A 58 15.52 -21.60 -24.30
C GLY A 58 14.32 -21.68 -23.32
N GLN A 59 13.25 -20.94 -23.57
CA GLN A 59 11.99 -20.99 -22.82
C GLN A 59 10.98 -21.86 -23.58
N VAL A 60 11.24 -23.17 -23.62
CA VAL A 60 10.49 -24.10 -24.47
C VAL A 60 9.08 -24.36 -23.95
N PHE A 61 8.87 -24.32 -22.61
CA PHE A 61 7.61 -24.71 -21.99
C PHE A 61 6.86 -23.49 -21.46
N ASP A 62 6.49 -22.55 -22.35
CA ASP A 62 5.60 -21.44 -22.01
C ASP A 62 4.13 -21.70 -22.43
N GLU A 63 3.23 -20.84 -22.02
CA GLU A 63 1.80 -20.93 -22.36
C GLU A 63 1.54 -20.82 -23.87
N ASN A 64 2.32 -20.00 -24.59
CA ASN A 64 2.18 -19.84 -26.02
C ASN A 64 2.59 -21.13 -26.78
N PHE A 65 3.61 -21.83 -26.28
CA PHE A 65 4.06 -23.11 -26.80
C PHE A 65 2.97 -24.18 -26.62
N LEU A 66 2.37 -24.30 -25.42
CA LEU A 66 1.30 -25.24 -25.15
C LEU A 66 0.11 -25.02 -26.09
N MET A 67 -0.32 -23.76 -26.24
CA MET A 67 -1.45 -23.40 -27.09
C MET A 67 -1.14 -23.61 -28.57
N ALA A 68 0.08 -23.28 -29.02
CA ALA A 68 0.50 -23.53 -30.40
C ALA A 68 0.50 -25.03 -30.72
N ILE A 69 1.11 -25.88 -29.87
CA ILE A 69 1.13 -27.33 -30.07
C ILE A 69 -0.29 -27.92 -30.06
N ALA A 70 -1.11 -27.53 -29.10
CA ALA A 70 -2.46 -28.05 -28.98
C ALA A 70 -3.32 -27.73 -30.22
N THR A 71 -3.26 -26.48 -30.68
CA THR A 71 -4.08 -26.03 -31.81
C THR A 71 -3.55 -26.50 -33.17
N ILE A 72 -2.23 -26.50 -33.39
CA ILE A 72 -1.60 -27.07 -34.61
C ILE A 72 -1.83 -28.57 -34.63
N GLY A 73 -1.66 -29.26 -33.51
CA GLY A 73 -1.89 -30.69 -33.36
C GLY A 73 -3.33 -31.09 -33.68
N ALA A 74 -4.31 -30.34 -33.13
CA ALA A 74 -5.73 -30.58 -33.44
C ALA A 74 -6.06 -30.33 -34.92
N PHE A 75 -5.46 -29.30 -35.51
CA PHE A 75 -5.60 -29.03 -36.96
C PHE A 75 -4.99 -30.15 -37.80
N ALA A 76 -3.79 -30.63 -37.45
CA ALA A 76 -3.14 -31.75 -38.12
C ALA A 76 -3.92 -33.07 -37.95
N LEU A 77 -4.49 -33.31 -36.78
CA LEU A 77 -5.32 -34.51 -36.52
C LEU A 77 -6.56 -34.50 -37.41
N ALA A 78 -7.25 -33.36 -37.55
CA ALA A 78 -8.41 -33.23 -38.43
C ALA A 78 -8.06 -33.49 -39.90
N VAL A 79 -6.85 -33.18 -40.36
CA VAL A 79 -6.32 -33.54 -41.69
C VAL A 79 -6.05 -35.04 -41.77
N TYR A 80 -5.40 -35.62 -40.77
CA TYR A 80 -5.07 -37.07 -40.74
C TYR A 80 -6.32 -37.94 -40.76
N GLU A 81 -7.31 -37.60 -39.95
CA GLU A 81 -8.59 -38.34 -39.88
C GLU A 81 -9.56 -38.04 -41.04
N LYS A 82 -9.18 -37.07 -41.89
CA LYS A 82 -10.03 -36.57 -43.01
C LYS A 82 -11.43 -36.12 -42.51
N SER A 83 -11.54 -35.74 -41.24
CA SER A 83 -12.80 -35.29 -40.66
C SER A 83 -13.25 -33.95 -41.22
N GLY A 84 -12.32 -33.11 -41.62
CA GLY A 84 -12.59 -31.74 -42.08
C GLY A 84 -13.09 -30.83 -40.98
N ASP A 85 -12.99 -31.23 -39.72
CA ASP A 85 -13.45 -30.44 -38.55
C ASP A 85 -12.32 -29.60 -37.96
N TYR A 86 -12.05 -28.48 -38.62
CA TYR A 86 -11.05 -27.50 -38.20
C TYR A 86 -11.59 -26.47 -37.23
N ASN A 87 -12.90 -26.50 -36.92
CA ASN A 87 -13.59 -25.51 -36.09
C ASN A 87 -12.99 -25.46 -34.67
N GLU A 88 -12.72 -26.61 -34.07
CA GLU A 88 -12.23 -26.71 -32.69
C GLU A 88 -10.88 -26.00 -32.52
N SER A 89 -9.92 -26.23 -33.44
CA SER A 89 -8.58 -25.59 -33.38
C SER A 89 -8.66 -24.07 -33.44
N ILE A 90 -9.53 -23.54 -34.32
CA ILE A 90 -9.71 -22.10 -34.47
C ILE A 90 -10.48 -21.52 -33.28
N ALA A 91 -11.50 -22.25 -32.79
CA ALA A 91 -12.26 -21.85 -31.62
C ALA A 91 -11.37 -21.73 -30.38
N VAL A 92 -10.51 -22.73 -30.12
CA VAL A 92 -9.52 -22.68 -29.02
C VAL A 92 -8.65 -21.43 -29.12
N MET A 93 -8.06 -21.19 -30.31
CA MET A 93 -7.20 -20.02 -30.53
C MET A 93 -7.99 -18.71 -30.37
N LEU A 94 -9.24 -18.66 -30.84
CA LEU A 94 -10.11 -17.50 -30.73
C LEU A 94 -10.41 -17.16 -29.25
N PHE A 95 -10.82 -18.16 -28.47
CA PHE A 95 -11.11 -17.97 -27.07
C PHE A 95 -9.87 -17.63 -26.27
N TYR A 96 -8.71 -18.22 -26.59
CA TYR A 96 -7.44 -17.85 -26.00
C TYR A 96 -7.12 -16.38 -26.25
N GLN A 97 -7.29 -15.89 -27.48
CA GLN A 97 -7.08 -14.48 -27.81
C GLN A 97 -8.08 -13.53 -27.12
N ILE A 98 -9.34 -13.99 -26.91
CA ILE A 98 -10.31 -13.25 -26.11
C ILE A 98 -9.82 -13.15 -24.66
N GLY A 99 -9.29 -14.25 -24.09
CA GLY A 99 -8.68 -14.28 -22.77
C GLY A 99 -7.50 -13.32 -22.63
N GLU A 100 -6.56 -13.36 -23.59
CA GLU A 100 -5.41 -12.45 -23.66
C GLU A 100 -5.84 -10.97 -23.73
N LEU A 101 -6.86 -10.67 -24.55
CA LEU A 101 -7.43 -9.32 -24.64
C LEU A 101 -8.04 -8.88 -23.30
N PHE A 102 -8.83 -9.74 -22.68
CA PHE A 102 -9.45 -9.46 -21.38
C PHE A 102 -8.40 -9.24 -20.30
N GLN A 103 -7.36 -10.10 -20.24
CA GLN A 103 -6.20 -9.94 -19.36
C GLN A 103 -5.53 -8.60 -19.56
N SER A 104 -5.15 -8.28 -20.81
CA SER A 104 -4.48 -7.01 -21.15
C SER A 104 -5.33 -5.80 -20.77
N TYR A 105 -6.66 -5.90 -20.91
CA TYR A 105 -7.59 -4.85 -20.51
C TYR A 105 -7.70 -4.73 -18.98
N ALA A 106 -7.86 -5.85 -18.28
CA ALA A 106 -8.01 -5.88 -16.82
C ALA A 106 -6.75 -5.39 -16.11
N VAL A 107 -5.57 -5.88 -16.52
CA VAL A 107 -4.27 -5.41 -16.01
C VAL A 107 -4.06 -3.93 -16.32
N GLY A 108 -4.37 -3.51 -17.55
CA GLY A 108 -4.26 -2.11 -17.95
C GLY A 108 -5.24 -1.19 -17.22
N LYS A 109 -6.43 -1.67 -16.84
CA LYS A 109 -7.40 -0.92 -16.03
C LYS A 109 -6.96 -0.86 -14.56
N SER A 110 -6.46 -1.96 -14.01
CA SER A 110 -5.92 -1.97 -12.64
C SER A 110 -4.71 -1.06 -12.50
N ARG A 111 -3.78 -1.08 -13.47
CA ARG A 111 -2.67 -0.12 -13.50
C ARG A 111 -3.15 1.32 -13.66
N ARG A 112 -4.17 1.59 -14.48
CA ARG A 112 -4.74 2.94 -14.62
C ARG A 112 -5.47 3.41 -13.38
N ASN A 113 -6.15 2.55 -12.64
CA ASN A 113 -6.74 2.92 -11.35
C ASN A 113 -5.65 3.30 -10.32
N ILE A 114 -4.46 2.69 -10.41
CA ILE A 114 -3.27 3.12 -9.66
C ILE A 114 -2.74 4.44 -10.25
N THR A 115 -2.77 4.63 -11.56
CA THR A 115 -2.37 5.86 -12.26
C THR A 115 -3.42 7.00 -12.08
N GLU A 116 -4.69 6.70 -11.85
CA GLU A 116 -5.70 7.69 -11.42
C GLU A 116 -5.49 8.12 -9.96
N LEU A 117 -4.84 7.28 -9.15
CA LEU A 117 -4.20 7.67 -7.89
C LEU A 117 -2.93 8.50 -8.15
N MET A 118 -2.23 8.25 -9.26
CA MET A 118 -1.12 9.06 -9.77
C MET A 118 -1.60 10.38 -10.41
N ASP A 119 -2.89 10.61 -10.57
CA ASP A 119 -3.46 11.91 -10.98
C ASP A 119 -3.32 12.99 -9.88
N ILE A 120 -2.58 12.64 -8.80
CA ILE A 120 -2.08 13.64 -7.85
C ILE A 120 -0.91 14.47 -8.43
N ARG A 121 -0.19 13.98 -9.46
CA ARG A 121 0.88 14.74 -10.09
C ARG A 121 0.32 16.02 -10.70
N PRO A 122 0.86 17.19 -10.34
CA PRO A 122 0.52 18.45 -10.98
C PRO A 122 1.13 18.51 -12.39
N ASP A 123 0.36 19.05 -13.34
CA ASP A 123 0.83 19.19 -14.72
C ASP A 123 1.70 20.44 -14.92
N TYR A 124 1.57 21.43 -14.02
CA TYR A 124 2.29 22.73 -14.10
C TYR A 124 2.32 23.41 -12.73
N ALA A 125 3.23 24.37 -12.59
CA ALA A 125 3.25 25.37 -11.53
C ALA A 125 3.03 26.76 -12.14
N ASN A 126 2.30 27.64 -11.43
CA ASN A 126 2.19 29.04 -11.86
C ASN A 126 3.20 29.88 -11.08
N ILE A 127 4.10 30.56 -11.76
CA ILE A 127 5.02 31.57 -11.19
C ILE A 127 4.56 32.97 -11.60
N GLU A 128 4.64 33.93 -10.67
CA GLU A 128 4.29 35.32 -10.96
C GLU A 128 5.55 36.07 -11.47
N ASN A 129 5.56 36.41 -12.76
CA ASN A 129 6.56 37.25 -13.41
C ASN A 129 5.92 38.55 -13.88
N ASP A 130 6.40 39.70 -13.38
CA ASP A 130 5.92 41.03 -13.74
C ASP A 130 4.38 41.18 -13.66
N GLY A 131 3.76 40.59 -12.65
CA GLY A 131 2.30 40.62 -12.43
C GLY A 131 1.49 39.75 -13.39
N LYS A 132 2.14 38.86 -14.16
CA LYS A 132 1.49 37.83 -14.99
C LYS A 132 1.84 36.45 -14.49
N LEU A 133 0.83 35.56 -14.50
CA LEU A 133 1.03 34.15 -14.17
C LEU A 133 1.57 33.43 -15.41
N GLU A 134 2.74 32.84 -15.28
CA GLU A 134 3.37 31.98 -16.26
C GLU A 134 3.30 30.52 -15.81
N LYS A 135 2.88 29.63 -16.71
CA LYS A 135 2.87 28.20 -16.45
C LYS A 135 4.23 27.61 -16.82
N VAL A 136 4.88 27.02 -15.84
CA VAL A 136 6.17 26.34 -15.98
C VAL A 136 6.02 24.87 -15.59
N ASP A 137 6.96 24.02 -16.04
CA ASP A 137 7.03 22.65 -15.55
C ASP A 137 7.43 22.69 -14.08
N PRO A 138 6.77 21.90 -13.18
CA PRO A 138 7.18 21.83 -11.77
C PRO A 138 8.66 21.49 -11.56
N ASP A 139 9.27 20.73 -12.46
CA ASP A 139 10.71 20.37 -12.41
C ASP A 139 11.65 21.59 -12.62
N GLU A 140 11.13 22.70 -13.17
CA GLU A 140 11.90 23.93 -13.40
C GLU A 140 11.81 24.95 -12.23
N VAL A 141 11.04 24.62 -11.18
CA VAL A 141 10.81 25.53 -10.05
C VAL A 141 11.89 25.35 -8.98
N GLU A 142 12.70 26.39 -8.76
CA GLU A 142 13.75 26.37 -7.73
C GLU A 142 13.20 26.50 -6.31
N VAL A 143 13.93 25.98 -5.33
CA VAL A 143 13.61 26.14 -3.90
C VAL A 143 13.62 27.62 -3.51
N GLY A 144 12.59 28.05 -2.80
CA GLY A 144 12.42 29.45 -2.38
C GLY A 144 11.62 30.31 -3.35
N SER A 145 11.24 29.79 -4.52
CA SER A 145 10.35 30.45 -5.47
C SER A 145 8.96 30.62 -4.89
N VAL A 146 8.23 31.65 -5.32
CA VAL A 146 6.84 31.86 -4.94
C VAL A 146 5.93 31.40 -6.09
N ILE A 147 5.16 30.35 -5.82
CA ILE A 147 4.17 29.81 -6.74
C ILE A 147 2.76 30.26 -6.35
N VAL A 148 1.90 30.40 -7.32
CA VAL A 148 0.49 30.81 -7.15
C VAL A 148 -0.43 29.65 -7.47
N VAL A 149 -1.28 29.27 -6.52
CA VAL A 149 -2.24 28.15 -6.69
C VAL A 149 -3.65 28.70 -6.62
N GLN A 150 -4.36 28.61 -7.74
CA GLN A 150 -5.75 29.10 -7.87
C GLN A 150 -6.75 28.05 -7.35
N PRO A 151 -7.99 28.44 -7.01
CA PRO A 151 -9.06 27.51 -6.69
C PRO A 151 -9.29 26.48 -7.81
N GLY A 152 -9.33 25.19 -7.44
CA GLY A 152 -9.44 24.05 -8.36
C GLY A 152 -8.08 23.49 -8.82
N GLU A 153 -6.97 24.17 -8.58
CA GLU A 153 -5.63 23.69 -8.94
C GLU A 153 -5.02 22.82 -7.85
N LYS A 154 -4.12 21.92 -8.28
CA LYS A 154 -3.30 21.11 -7.38
C LYS A 154 -2.09 21.93 -6.92
N VAL A 155 -1.71 21.78 -5.67
CA VAL A 155 -0.44 22.32 -5.15
C VAL A 155 0.72 21.57 -5.79
N PRO A 156 1.60 22.24 -6.56
CA PRO A 156 2.62 21.53 -7.33
C PRO A 156 3.81 21.04 -6.49
N ILE A 157 4.25 21.82 -5.50
CA ILE A 157 5.46 21.57 -4.73
C ILE A 157 5.19 21.89 -3.26
N ASP A 158 5.86 21.19 -2.35
CA ASP A 158 5.77 21.43 -0.91
C ASP A 158 6.31 22.83 -0.56
N GLY A 159 5.67 23.50 0.39
CA GLY A 159 6.07 24.85 0.76
C GLY A 159 5.35 25.41 1.97
N VAL A 160 5.53 26.73 2.19
CA VAL A 160 4.84 27.49 3.23
C VAL A 160 3.98 28.57 2.58
N ILE A 161 2.75 28.70 3.03
CA ILE A 161 1.82 29.71 2.54
C ILE A 161 2.30 31.08 3.02
N VAL A 162 2.64 31.97 2.09
CA VAL A 162 3.08 33.34 2.40
C VAL A 162 1.91 34.33 2.34
N GLU A 163 0.89 34.06 1.50
CA GLU A 163 -0.28 34.94 1.35
C GLU A 163 -1.51 34.11 0.97
N GLY A 164 -2.66 34.45 1.50
CA GLY A 164 -3.96 33.84 1.20
C GLY A 164 -4.50 32.94 2.31
N ASN A 165 -5.79 32.65 2.19
CA ASN A 165 -6.51 31.69 3.03
C ASN A 165 -7.39 30.83 2.15
N SER A 166 -7.41 29.52 2.41
CA SER A 166 -8.23 28.58 1.63
C SER A 166 -8.62 27.35 2.43
N SER A 167 -9.46 26.52 1.82
CA SER A 167 -9.69 25.14 2.22
C SER A 167 -9.00 24.21 1.23
N LEU A 168 -8.33 23.18 1.72
CA LEU A 168 -7.60 22.20 0.93
C LEU A 168 -8.32 20.87 0.96
N ASN A 169 -8.52 20.28 -0.20
CA ASN A 169 -8.96 18.89 -0.31
C ASN A 169 -7.72 17.99 -0.34
N THR A 170 -7.54 17.22 0.74
CA THR A 170 -6.43 16.28 0.91
C THR A 170 -6.83 14.83 0.62
N SER A 171 -8.08 14.59 0.18
CA SER A 171 -8.65 13.24 0.07
C SER A 171 -7.87 12.30 -0.86
N ALA A 172 -7.21 12.84 -1.88
CA ALA A 172 -6.37 12.07 -2.79
C ALA A 172 -5.09 11.53 -2.12
N LEU A 173 -4.60 12.23 -1.09
CA LEU A 173 -3.41 11.88 -0.32
C LEU A 173 -3.76 11.08 0.93
N THR A 174 -4.59 11.64 1.80
CA THR A 174 -4.89 11.06 3.13
C THR A 174 -6.09 10.13 3.14
N GLY A 175 -6.92 10.15 2.10
CA GLY A 175 -8.21 9.44 2.06
C GLY A 175 -9.30 10.08 2.94
N GLU A 176 -9.04 11.25 3.54
CA GLU A 176 -10.00 12.01 4.32
C GLU A 176 -10.88 12.89 3.43
N SER A 177 -12.19 12.85 3.66
CA SER A 177 -13.14 13.63 2.85
C SER A 177 -13.39 15.06 3.38
N LEU A 178 -12.90 15.37 4.59
CA LEU A 178 -13.09 16.70 5.20
C LEU A 178 -11.99 17.64 4.74
N PRO A 179 -12.35 18.82 4.17
CA PRO A 179 -11.38 19.82 3.78
C PRO A 179 -10.61 20.38 4.99
N ARG A 180 -9.30 20.57 4.84
CA ARG A 180 -8.44 21.20 5.84
C ARG A 180 -8.37 22.71 5.57
N SER A 181 -8.55 23.53 6.59
CA SER A 181 -8.31 24.98 6.50
C SER A 181 -6.81 25.27 6.43
N ALA A 182 -6.43 26.22 5.58
CA ALA A 182 -5.05 26.64 5.38
C ALA A 182 -4.96 28.17 5.30
N LYS A 183 -3.98 28.75 5.99
CA LYS A 183 -3.74 30.21 6.11
C LYS A 183 -2.25 30.54 5.99
N ALA A 184 -1.94 31.81 5.84
CA ALA A 184 -0.55 32.28 5.81
C ALA A 184 0.22 31.81 7.06
N GLY A 185 1.42 31.28 6.84
CA GLY A 185 2.30 30.67 7.84
C GLY A 185 2.15 29.15 8.00
N ASP A 186 1.10 28.54 7.44
CA ASP A 186 0.92 27.08 7.48
C ASP A 186 1.78 26.39 6.41
N GLU A 187 2.30 25.21 6.76
CA GLU A 187 2.97 24.32 5.80
C GLU A 187 1.92 23.63 4.92
N ILE A 188 2.21 23.52 3.64
CA ILE A 188 1.38 22.88 2.63
C ILE A 188 2.17 21.85 1.85
N ILE A 189 1.56 20.73 1.59
CA ILE A 189 2.14 19.61 0.83
C ILE A 189 1.60 19.58 -0.60
N SER A 190 2.45 19.14 -1.52
CA SER A 190 2.10 18.93 -2.92
C SER A 190 0.99 17.87 -3.07
N GLY A 191 0.19 17.98 -4.13
CA GLY A 191 -0.92 17.07 -4.43
C GLY A 191 -2.24 17.40 -3.73
N CYS A 192 -2.28 18.33 -2.78
CA CYS A 192 -3.54 18.88 -2.27
C CYS A 192 -4.24 19.70 -3.34
N ILE A 193 -5.58 19.68 -3.38
CA ILE A 193 -6.37 20.54 -4.28
C ILE A 193 -6.83 21.77 -3.51
N ASN A 194 -6.46 22.96 -4.01
CA ASN A 194 -6.93 24.22 -3.49
C ASN A 194 -8.41 24.44 -3.84
N MET A 195 -9.28 24.75 -2.85
CA MET A 195 -10.73 24.77 -3.09
C MET A 195 -11.34 26.18 -3.23
N THR A 196 -10.90 27.16 -2.43
CA THR A 196 -11.67 28.41 -2.28
C THR A 196 -10.90 29.68 -2.58
N GLY A 197 -9.74 29.91 -1.99
CA GLY A 197 -8.95 31.14 -2.11
C GLY A 197 -7.71 30.95 -2.95
N VAL A 198 -7.13 32.05 -3.45
CA VAL A 198 -5.80 32.01 -4.09
C VAL A 198 -4.75 31.93 -3.00
N LEU A 199 -3.79 31.03 -3.17
CA LEU A 199 -2.67 30.84 -2.27
C LEU A 199 -1.37 31.22 -2.97
N LYS A 200 -0.51 32.00 -2.31
CA LYS A 200 0.89 32.17 -2.68
C LYS A 200 1.73 31.32 -1.73
N ILE A 201 2.52 30.44 -2.30
CA ILE A 201 3.29 29.42 -1.56
C ILE A 201 4.75 29.61 -1.90
N LYS A 202 5.60 29.76 -0.88
CA LYS A 202 7.05 29.72 -1.03
C LYS A 202 7.52 28.28 -0.95
N THR A 203 8.14 27.78 -2.02
CA THR A 203 8.62 26.40 -2.11
C THR A 203 9.74 26.12 -1.11
N THR A 204 9.70 24.95 -0.48
CA THR A 204 10.71 24.48 0.50
C THR A 204 11.53 23.32 -0.01
N LYS A 205 11.10 22.69 -1.11
CA LYS A 205 11.76 21.54 -1.75
C LYS A 205 11.77 21.72 -3.26
N GLU A 206 12.61 20.94 -3.94
CA GLU A 206 12.50 20.70 -5.38
C GLU A 206 11.34 19.75 -5.68
N PHE A 207 10.87 19.72 -6.93
CA PHE A 207 9.72 18.86 -7.30
C PHE A 207 10.01 17.39 -7.07
N ASP A 208 11.20 16.90 -7.42
CA ASP A 208 11.60 15.50 -7.21
C ASP A 208 11.64 15.09 -5.73
N GLU A 209 11.89 16.05 -4.84
CA GLU A 209 11.87 15.84 -3.39
C GLU A 209 10.50 16.10 -2.75
N SER A 210 9.51 16.50 -3.56
CA SER A 210 8.16 16.82 -3.09
C SER A 210 7.43 15.57 -2.60
N THR A 211 6.45 15.77 -1.72
CA THR A 211 5.61 14.69 -1.19
C THR A 211 4.93 13.88 -2.30
N VAL A 212 4.45 14.55 -3.35
CA VAL A 212 3.84 13.87 -4.50
C VAL A 212 4.83 12.98 -5.24
N SER A 213 6.03 13.47 -5.55
CA SER A 213 7.05 12.70 -6.26
C SER A 213 7.45 11.45 -5.48
N LYS A 214 7.66 11.57 -4.18
CA LYS A 214 7.95 10.42 -3.30
C LYS A 214 6.83 9.39 -3.24
N ILE A 215 5.57 9.84 -3.17
CA ILE A 215 4.42 8.93 -3.22
C ILE A 215 4.37 8.18 -4.56
N LEU A 216 4.62 8.87 -5.66
CA LEU A 216 4.64 8.26 -6.99
C LEU A 216 5.75 7.22 -7.12
N GLU A 217 6.96 7.54 -6.66
CA GLU A 217 8.10 6.62 -6.61
C GLU A 217 7.78 5.36 -5.78
N LEU A 218 7.22 5.52 -4.58
CA LEU A 218 6.80 4.40 -3.73
C LEU A 218 5.77 3.49 -4.41
N ILE A 219 4.82 4.07 -5.14
CA ILE A 219 3.82 3.30 -5.89
C ILE A 219 4.48 2.54 -7.05
N GLU A 220 5.44 3.15 -7.73
CA GLU A 220 6.18 2.53 -8.83
C GLU A 220 7.08 1.39 -8.33
N GLU A 221 7.85 1.61 -7.26
CA GLU A 221 8.68 0.58 -6.63
C GLU A 221 7.85 -0.59 -6.09
N SER A 222 6.63 -0.33 -5.60
CA SER A 222 5.77 -1.37 -5.04
C SER A 222 5.48 -2.51 -6.03
N SER A 223 5.57 -2.23 -7.32
CA SER A 223 5.38 -3.22 -8.39
C SER A 223 6.55 -4.20 -8.55
N SER A 224 7.71 -3.89 -8.00
CA SER A 224 8.94 -4.68 -8.16
C SER A 224 9.12 -5.76 -7.06
N ARG A 225 8.56 -5.55 -5.88
CA ARG A 225 8.73 -6.44 -4.70
C ARG A 225 7.62 -7.48 -4.62
N LYS A 226 7.89 -8.66 -5.19
CA LYS A 226 6.93 -9.78 -5.28
C LYS A 226 6.69 -10.49 -3.95
N SER A 227 5.44 -10.86 -3.68
CA SER A 227 5.04 -11.68 -2.55
C SER A 227 5.58 -13.12 -2.63
N ARG A 228 5.55 -13.84 -1.50
CA ARG A 228 5.84 -15.29 -1.48
C ARG A 228 4.86 -16.06 -2.36
N SER A 229 3.60 -15.66 -2.37
CA SER A 229 2.55 -16.27 -3.20
C SER A 229 2.83 -16.08 -4.69
N GLU A 230 3.28 -14.89 -5.13
CA GLU A 230 3.67 -14.64 -6.52
C GLU A 230 4.93 -15.43 -6.92
N ASN A 231 5.92 -15.49 -6.04
CA ASN A 231 7.12 -16.28 -6.25
C ASN A 231 6.83 -17.78 -6.30
N PHE A 232 5.91 -18.27 -5.46
CA PHE A 232 5.45 -19.65 -5.52
C PHE A 232 4.81 -19.99 -6.87
N ILE A 233 3.92 -19.14 -7.38
CA ILE A 233 3.29 -19.35 -8.68
C ILE A 233 4.32 -19.38 -9.82
N SER A 234 5.30 -18.48 -9.78
CA SER A 234 6.37 -18.47 -10.79
C SER A 234 7.19 -19.77 -10.76
N LYS A 235 7.54 -20.27 -9.57
CA LYS A 235 8.22 -21.55 -9.39
C LYS A 235 7.33 -22.74 -9.78
N PHE A 236 6.06 -22.71 -9.38
CA PHE A 236 5.09 -23.74 -9.72
C PHE A 236 4.95 -23.89 -11.24
N ALA A 237 4.77 -22.79 -11.96
CA ALA A 237 4.67 -22.82 -13.41
C ALA A 237 5.90 -23.43 -14.08
N HIS A 238 7.10 -23.15 -13.55
CA HIS A 238 8.36 -23.69 -14.08
C HIS A 238 8.46 -25.22 -14.01
N TYR A 239 7.93 -25.86 -12.96
CA TYR A 239 7.93 -27.33 -12.84
C TYR A 239 6.67 -27.96 -13.39
N TYR A 240 5.54 -27.31 -13.26
CA TYR A 240 4.24 -27.81 -13.68
C TYR A 240 4.13 -27.98 -15.20
N THR A 241 4.58 -27.00 -15.96
CA THR A 241 4.42 -27.02 -17.43
C THR A 241 5.19 -28.17 -18.11
N PRO A 242 6.46 -28.44 -17.80
CA PRO A 242 7.15 -29.62 -18.30
C PRO A 242 6.46 -30.93 -17.87
N ALA A 243 6.04 -31.05 -16.61
CA ALA A 243 5.36 -32.25 -16.13
C ALA A 243 4.07 -32.54 -16.91
N VAL A 244 3.31 -31.51 -17.22
CA VAL A 244 2.09 -31.63 -18.05
C VAL A 244 2.42 -32.02 -19.48
N CYS A 245 3.47 -31.45 -20.10
CA CYS A 245 3.90 -31.83 -21.45
C CYS A 245 4.27 -33.30 -21.53
N TYR A 246 5.06 -33.79 -20.56
CA TYR A 246 5.42 -35.22 -20.50
C TYR A 246 4.19 -36.09 -20.21
N GLY A 247 3.26 -35.65 -19.35
CA GLY A 247 1.99 -36.34 -19.10
C GLY A 247 1.13 -36.44 -20.35
N ALA A 248 1.01 -35.37 -21.13
CA ALA A 248 0.30 -35.37 -22.40
C ALA A 248 0.95 -36.31 -23.43
N LEU A 249 2.28 -36.29 -23.52
CA LEU A 249 3.03 -37.20 -24.40
C LEU A 249 2.81 -38.66 -24.00
N ALA A 250 2.86 -38.96 -22.69
CA ALA A 250 2.58 -40.29 -22.17
C ALA A 250 1.13 -40.70 -22.48
N LEU A 251 0.15 -39.81 -22.34
CA LEU A 251 -1.25 -40.05 -22.67
C LEU A 251 -1.45 -40.30 -24.17
N ALA A 252 -0.69 -39.65 -25.04
CA ALA A 252 -0.75 -39.86 -26.49
C ALA A 252 -0.17 -41.20 -26.93
N ILE A 253 0.84 -41.73 -26.21
CA ILE A 253 1.65 -42.88 -26.66
C ILE A 253 1.32 -44.17 -25.89
N LEU A 254 1.28 -44.10 -24.53
CA LEU A 254 1.16 -45.33 -23.72
C LEU A 254 -0.14 -46.08 -23.91
N PRO A 255 -1.32 -45.46 -23.89
CA PRO A 255 -2.59 -46.22 -24.04
C PRO A 255 -2.75 -46.85 -25.42
N PRO A 256 -2.41 -46.18 -26.56
CA PRO A 256 -2.36 -46.84 -27.85
C PRO A 256 -1.48 -48.09 -27.89
N LEU A 257 -0.28 -47.99 -27.30
CA LEU A 257 0.67 -49.11 -27.21
C LEU A 257 0.13 -50.27 -26.36
N VAL A 258 -0.47 -49.93 -25.21
CA VAL A 258 -1.13 -50.93 -24.32
C VAL A 258 -2.27 -51.62 -25.06
N ASN A 259 -3.11 -50.87 -25.78
CA ASN A 259 -4.18 -51.44 -26.60
C ASN A 259 -3.63 -52.40 -27.65
N LEU A 260 -2.59 -51.99 -28.35
CA LEU A 260 -2.02 -52.79 -29.44
C LEU A 260 -1.27 -54.05 -28.93
N VAL A 261 -0.41 -53.88 -27.91
CA VAL A 261 0.52 -54.94 -27.47
C VAL A 261 -0.06 -55.85 -26.41
N LEU A 262 -0.80 -55.30 -25.41
CA LEU A 262 -1.30 -56.08 -24.28
C LEU A 262 -2.75 -56.55 -24.47
N LEU A 263 -3.60 -55.66 -25.04
CA LEU A 263 -5.03 -55.95 -25.17
C LEU A 263 -5.41 -56.49 -26.57
N HIS A 264 -4.48 -56.50 -27.54
CA HIS A 264 -4.67 -56.89 -28.93
C HIS A 264 -5.85 -56.19 -29.62
N ASN A 265 -6.16 -54.97 -29.16
CA ASN A 265 -7.22 -54.11 -29.68
C ASN A 265 -6.63 -53.05 -30.66
N PRO A 266 -7.48 -52.41 -31.49
CA PRO A 266 -7.03 -51.25 -32.29
C PRO A 266 -6.37 -50.16 -31.46
N ALA A 267 -5.27 -49.63 -31.92
CA ALA A 267 -4.47 -48.62 -31.15
C ALA A 267 -5.22 -47.32 -30.88
N MET A 268 -6.18 -46.94 -31.73
CA MET A 268 -7.02 -45.72 -31.60
C MET A 268 -6.18 -44.43 -31.45
N TRP A 269 -5.09 -44.28 -32.20
CA TRP A 269 -4.14 -43.16 -32.11
C TRP A 269 -4.82 -41.78 -32.14
N GLY A 270 -5.78 -41.57 -33.07
CA GLY A 270 -6.47 -40.30 -33.20
C GLY A 270 -7.18 -39.90 -31.90
N GLN A 271 -7.89 -40.84 -31.29
CA GLN A 271 -8.63 -40.58 -30.03
C GLN A 271 -7.67 -40.21 -28.86
N TRP A 272 -6.57 -40.93 -28.73
CA TRP A 272 -5.62 -40.67 -27.64
C TRP A 272 -4.80 -39.39 -27.86
N ILE A 273 -4.45 -39.07 -29.11
CA ILE A 273 -3.84 -37.79 -29.48
C ILE A 273 -4.81 -36.64 -29.18
N TYR A 274 -6.09 -36.77 -29.55
CA TYR A 274 -7.13 -35.78 -29.23
C TYR A 274 -7.24 -35.52 -27.72
N ARG A 275 -7.27 -36.60 -26.92
CA ARG A 275 -7.29 -36.50 -25.44
C ARG A 275 -6.02 -35.80 -24.91
N ALA A 276 -4.85 -36.12 -25.45
CA ALA A 276 -3.59 -35.49 -25.06
C ALA A 276 -3.57 -33.98 -25.41
N LEU A 277 -4.09 -33.60 -26.58
CA LEU A 277 -4.21 -32.20 -26.97
C LEU A 277 -5.22 -31.44 -26.08
N THR A 278 -6.35 -32.05 -25.78
CA THR A 278 -7.35 -31.52 -24.84
C THR A 278 -6.73 -31.34 -23.44
N PHE A 279 -5.95 -32.31 -22.97
CA PHE A 279 -5.23 -32.27 -21.71
C PHE A 279 -4.23 -31.10 -21.67
N LEU A 280 -3.51 -30.82 -22.76
CA LEU A 280 -2.60 -29.67 -22.87
C LEU A 280 -3.33 -28.33 -22.75
N VAL A 281 -4.49 -28.18 -23.42
CA VAL A 281 -5.29 -26.94 -23.33
C VAL A 281 -5.78 -26.70 -21.90
N ILE A 282 -6.32 -27.75 -21.23
CA ILE A 282 -6.80 -27.64 -19.84
C ILE A 282 -5.68 -27.23 -18.89
N SER A 283 -4.44 -27.63 -19.18
CA SER A 283 -3.31 -27.52 -18.27
C SER A 283 -2.73 -26.11 -18.14
N CYS A 284 -3.09 -25.13 -18.98
CA CYS A 284 -2.54 -23.78 -18.86
C CYS A 284 -2.87 -23.17 -17.48
N PRO A 285 -1.87 -22.74 -16.67
CA PRO A 285 -2.12 -22.11 -15.36
C PRO A 285 -2.52 -20.63 -15.46
N CYS A 286 -3.11 -20.20 -16.61
CA CYS A 286 -3.38 -18.80 -16.94
C CYS A 286 -4.16 -18.06 -15.85
N ALA A 287 -5.18 -18.71 -15.28
CA ALA A 287 -6.00 -18.12 -14.21
C ALA A 287 -5.18 -17.73 -12.97
N LEU A 288 -4.19 -18.55 -12.58
CA LEU A 288 -3.34 -18.31 -11.42
C LEU A 288 -2.29 -17.23 -11.69
N VAL A 289 -1.59 -17.36 -12.82
CA VAL A 289 -0.51 -16.44 -13.22
C VAL A 289 -0.99 -15.00 -13.34
N ILE A 290 -2.27 -14.80 -13.69
CA ILE A 290 -2.87 -13.49 -13.92
C ILE A 290 -3.59 -12.95 -12.69
N SER A 291 -4.46 -13.76 -12.08
CA SER A 291 -5.36 -13.26 -11.03
C SER A 291 -4.65 -12.93 -9.72
N ILE A 292 -3.54 -13.59 -9.42
CA ILE A 292 -2.81 -13.40 -8.16
C ILE A 292 -2.06 -12.06 -8.15
N PRO A 293 -1.17 -11.74 -9.13
CA PRO A 293 -0.58 -10.41 -9.20
C PRO A 293 -1.62 -9.29 -9.30
N LEU A 294 -2.68 -9.52 -10.09
CA LEU A 294 -3.77 -8.55 -10.21
C LEU A 294 -4.47 -8.30 -8.87
N GLY A 295 -4.68 -9.35 -8.06
CA GLY A 295 -5.24 -9.25 -6.72
C GLY A 295 -4.38 -8.40 -5.78
N PHE A 296 -3.06 -8.59 -5.81
CA PHE A 296 -2.12 -7.78 -5.03
C PHE A 296 -2.07 -6.34 -5.52
N PHE A 297 -1.98 -6.10 -6.84
CA PHE A 297 -2.01 -4.74 -7.38
C PHE A 297 -3.31 -4.01 -7.01
N ALA A 298 -4.44 -4.69 -7.12
CA ALA A 298 -5.72 -4.13 -6.71
C ALA A 298 -5.79 -3.90 -5.18
N GLY A 299 -5.15 -4.75 -4.37
CA GLY A 299 -5.03 -4.60 -2.92
C GLY A 299 -4.18 -3.39 -2.52
N ILE A 300 -3.02 -3.20 -3.17
CA ILE A 300 -2.15 -2.03 -2.98
C ILE A 300 -2.87 -0.75 -3.39
N GLY A 301 -3.53 -0.74 -4.56
CA GLY A 301 -4.32 0.41 -5.00
C GLY A 301 -5.50 0.72 -4.07
N GLY A 302 -6.17 -0.31 -3.55
CA GLY A 302 -7.22 -0.15 -2.54
C GLY A 302 -6.70 0.42 -1.20
N ALA A 303 -5.51 -0.01 -0.77
CA ALA A 303 -4.84 0.51 0.42
C ALA A 303 -4.45 1.97 0.25
N SER A 304 -3.85 2.33 -0.89
CA SER A 304 -3.48 3.71 -1.22
C SER A 304 -4.69 4.64 -1.22
N ASN A 305 -5.82 4.24 -1.82
CA ASN A 305 -7.10 4.96 -1.75
C ASN A 305 -7.65 5.16 -0.33
N ALA A 306 -7.17 4.37 0.61
CA ALA A 306 -7.54 4.46 2.02
C ALA A 306 -6.51 5.25 2.85
N GLY A 307 -5.52 5.88 2.21
CA GLY A 307 -4.43 6.61 2.85
C GLY A 307 -3.36 5.70 3.46
N VAL A 308 -3.19 4.48 2.92
CA VAL A 308 -2.17 3.51 3.36
C VAL A 308 -1.30 3.13 2.17
N LEU A 309 -0.07 3.59 2.14
CA LEU A 309 0.92 3.22 1.11
C LEU A 309 1.63 1.94 1.51
N VAL A 310 1.62 0.95 0.65
CA VAL A 310 2.31 -0.33 0.86
C VAL A 310 3.37 -0.50 -0.22
N LYS A 311 4.64 -0.62 0.16
CA LYS A 311 5.80 -0.65 -0.75
C LYS A 311 5.98 -1.97 -1.52
N GLY A 312 5.07 -2.92 -1.42
CA GLY A 312 5.15 -4.16 -2.17
C GLY A 312 4.10 -5.19 -1.80
N SER A 313 3.86 -6.14 -2.70
CA SER A 313 2.93 -7.25 -2.46
C SER A 313 3.38 -8.18 -1.33
N ASN A 314 4.71 -8.34 -1.11
CA ASN A 314 5.28 -9.05 0.01
C ASN A 314 4.89 -8.44 1.36
N TYR A 315 4.83 -7.11 1.46
CA TYR A 315 4.44 -6.42 2.69
C TYR A 315 2.93 -6.53 2.96
N LEU A 316 2.11 -6.55 1.89
CA LEU A 316 0.68 -6.81 2.05
C LEU A 316 0.42 -8.24 2.58
N GLU A 317 1.20 -9.23 2.10
CA GLU A 317 1.16 -10.60 2.62
C GLU A 317 1.61 -10.65 4.09
N THR A 318 2.70 -9.96 4.45
CA THR A 318 3.22 -9.86 5.83
C THR A 318 2.22 -9.21 6.77
N LEU A 319 1.58 -8.10 6.36
CA LEU A 319 0.50 -7.45 7.12
C LEU A 319 -0.66 -8.40 7.44
N ALA A 320 -1.06 -9.23 6.47
CA ALA A 320 -2.15 -10.18 6.69
C ALA A 320 -1.81 -11.24 7.74
N GLN A 321 -0.52 -11.57 7.88
CA GLN A 321 0.02 -12.56 8.83
C GLN A 321 0.43 -11.93 10.17
N THR A 322 0.30 -10.61 10.34
CA THR A 322 0.69 -9.90 11.56
C THR A 322 -0.15 -10.36 12.75
N LYS A 323 0.55 -10.72 13.82
CA LYS A 323 -0.01 -11.18 15.10
C LYS A 323 0.49 -10.37 16.29
N TYR A 324 1.62 -9.69 16.15
CA TYR A 324 2.22 -8.83 17.16
C TYR A 324 2.33 -7.42 16.60
N VAL A 325 1.89 -6.43 17.36
CA VAL A 325 2.03 -5.02 16.99
C VAL A 325 2.74 -4.30 18.11
N VAL A 326 3.90 -3.77 17.80
CA VAL A 326 4.75 -3.01 18.70
C VAL A 326 4.67 -1.54 18.32
N PHE A 327 4.37 -0.69 19.27
CA PHE A 327 4.22 0.74 19.07
C PHE A 327 5.34 1.51 19.76
N ASP A 328 5.90 2.50 19.09
CA ASP A 328 6.46 3.63 19.82
C ASP A 328 5.34 4.43 20.51
N LYS A 329 5.64 5.09 21.61
CA LYS A 329 4.65 5.91 22.31
C LYS A 329 4.51 7.28 21.62
N THR A 330 5.62 8.01 21.55
CA THR A 330 5.64 9.44 21.20
C THR A 330 5.45 9.64 19.69
N GLY A 331 4.54 10.55 19.30
CA GLY A 331 4.23 10.77 17.88
C GLY A 331 3.40 9.65 17.23
N THR A 332 3.30 8.47 17.85
CA THR A 332 2.59 7.29 17.32
C THR A 332 1.23 7.10 17.99
N LEU A 333 1.22 6.80 19.27
CA LEU A 333 -0.02 6.68 20.07
C LEU A 333 -0.42 8.02 20.72
N THR A 334 0.53 8.93 20.82
CA THR A 334 0.36 10.30 21.28
C THR A 334 0.58 11.29 20.14
N LYS A 335 0.20 12.54 20.34
CA LYS A 335 0.36 13.61 19.35
C LYS A 335 1.81 14.07 19.17
N GLY A 336 2.74 13.66 20.08
CA GLY A 336 4.10 14.17 20.12
C GLY A 336 4.18 15.66 20.50
N VAL A 337 3.08 16.20 20.99
CA VAL A 337 2.97 17.60 21.41
C VAL A 337 2.69 17.62 22.91
N PHE A 338 3.53 18.33 23.62
CA PHE A 338 3.31 18.55 25.04
C PHE A 338 2.20 19.58 25.24
N GLU A 339 1.15 19.22 25.98
CA GLU A 339 0.06 20.13 26.32
C GLU A 339 -0.03 20.29 27.84
N VAL A 340 -0.47 21.47 28.28
CA VAL A 340 -0.79 21.71 29.69
C VAL A 340 -2.08 20.92 30.02
N VAL A 341 -1.94 19.89 30.86
CA VAL A 341 -3.05 19.02 31.24
C VAL A 341 -3.65 19.39 32.61
N GLY A 342 -2.96 20.21 33.38
CA GLY A 342 -3.45 20.72 34.65
C GLY A 342 -2.60 21.85 35.20
N VAL A 343 -3.23 22.76 35.90
CA VAL A 343 -2.58 23.81 36.70
C VAL A 343 -3.04 23.65 38.13
N HIS A 344 -2.10 23.37 39.02
CA HIS A 344 -2.39 23.21 40.45
C HIS A 344 -1.84 24.42 41.19
N HIS A 345 -2.71 25.14 41.83
CA HIS A 345 -2.40 26.38 42.55
C HIS A 345 -2.28 26.14 44.07
N ASN A 346 -1.52 26.98 44.72
CA ASN A 346 -1.44 27.03 46.18
C ASN A 346 -2.09 28.31 46.74
N THR A 347 -1.66 29.47 46.19
CA THR A 347 -2.10 30.79 46.70
C THR A 347 -2.64 31.72 45.63
N MET A 348 -2.55 31.35 44.35
CA MET A 348 -2.91 32.19 43.21
C MET A 348 -3.85 31.44 42.26
N GLU A 349 -4.70 32.17 41.51
CA GLU A 349 -5.58 31.58 40.48
C GLU A 349 -4.80 30.91 39.36
N GLU A 350 -5.27 29.78 38.89
CA GLU A 350 -4.67 28.99 37.81
C GLU A 350 -4.32 29.81 36.56
N LYS A 351 -5.25 30.71 36.16
CA LYS A 351 -5.05 31.58 34.99
C LYS A 351 -3.87 32.54 35.15
N LYS A 352 -3.62 33.03 36.36
CA LYS A 352 -2.49 33.91 36.65
C LYS A 352 -1.17 33.15 36.70
N ILE A 353 -1.16 31.95 37.27
CA ILE A 353 0.03 31.09 37.28
C ILE A 353 0.45 30.79 35.82
N LEU A 354 -0.52 30.43 34.96
CA LEU A 354 -0.27 30.14 33.56
C LEU A 354 0.21 31.40 32.79
N GLU A 355 -0.37 32.58 33.06
CA GLU A 355 0.05 33.86 32.48
C GLU A 355 1.51 34.18 32.82
N TYR A 356 1.85 34.15 34.11
CA TYR A 356 3.22 34.43 34.55
C TYR A 356 4.22 33.41 33.99
N ALA A 357 3.87 32.14 33.97
CA ALA A 357 4.72 31.10 33.39
C ALA A 357 4.94 31.29 31.88
N ALA A 358 3.88 31.58 31.11
CA ALA A 358 3.96 31.79 29.66
C ALA A 358 4.76 33.06 29.32
N LEU A 359 4.62 34.13 30.11
CA LEU A 359 5.40 35.37 29.95
C LEU A 359 6.88 35.16 30.31
N ALA A 360 7.19 34.51 31.44
CA ALA A 360 8.57 34.23 31.83
C ALA A 360 9.30 33.35 30.78
N GLU A 361 8.63 32.40 30.19
CA GLU A 361 9.13 31.48 29.15
C GLU A 361 9.04 32.08 27.72
N SER A 362 8.68 33.36 27.57
CA SER A 362 8.41 33.97 26.26
C SER A 362 9.61 34.01 25.32
N PHE A 363 10.80 34.06 25.85
CA PHE A 363 12.05 34.11 25.07
C PHE A 363 12.69 32.72 24.86
N SER A 364 12.23 31.68 25.57
CA SER A 364 12.77 30.35 25.41
C SER A 364 12.14 29.63 24.18
N SER A 365 12.96 28.88 23.45
CA SER A 365 12.56 28.04 22.32
C SER A 365 12.24 26.60 22.74
N HIS A 366 12.31 26.28 24.02
CA HIS A 366 12.08 24.93 24.54
C HIS A 366 10.64 24.45 24.26
N PRO A 367 10.40 23.16 23.93
CA PRO A 367 9.05 22.63 23.68
C PRO A 367 8.05 22.93 24.81
N ILE A 368 8.48 22.88 26.07
CA ILE A 368 7.68 23.24 27.25
C ILE A 368 7.19 24.68 27.16
N SER A 369 8.06 25.62 26.77
CA SER A 369 7.74 27.04 26.61
C SER A 369 6.64 27.25 25.56
N ARG A 370 6.72 26.49 24.44
CA ARG A 370 5.67 26.51 23.41
C ARG A 370 4.33 26.05 23.98
N SER A 371 4.32 24.98 24.79
CA SER A 371 3.12 24.46 25.42
C SER A 371 2.47 25.46 26.36
N LEU A 372 3.27 26.15 27.18
CA LEU A 372 2.79 27.19 28.09
C LEU A 372 2.19 28.38 27.32
N LYS A 373 2.86 28.83 26.26
CA LYS A 373 2.38 29.91 25.38
C LYS A 373 1.06 29.54 24.70
N THR A 374 0.96 28.33 24.19
CA THR A 374 -0.26 27.82 23.54
C THR A 374 -1.41 27.73 24.52
N ALA A 375 -1.17 27.20 25.72
CA ALA A 375 -2.20 27.09 26.77
C ALA A 375 -2.69 28.45 27.27
N TYR A 376 -1.80 29.46 27.35
CA TYR A 376 -2.17 30.82 27.67
C TYR A 376 -3.14 31.43 26.65
N GLY A 377 -2.97 31.14 25.36
CA GLY A 377 -3.93 31.45 24.29
C GLY A 377 -4.14 32.93 23.97
N LYS A 378 -3.30 33.82 24.53
CA LYS A 378 -3.33 35.25 24.27
C LYS A 378 -2.01 35.70 23.67
N GLU A 379 -2.02 36.87 23.02
CA GLU A 379 -0.80 37.49 22.53
C GLU A 379 0.15 37.82 23.70
N ILE A 380 1.41 37.46 23.55
CA ILE A 380 2.44 37.67 24.57
C ILE A 380 3.07 39.01 24.37
N ASP A 381 2.79 39.94 25.28
CA ASP A 381 3.48 41.25 25.32
C ASP A 381 4.85 41.09 25.98
N GLN A 382 5.87 40.94 25.13
CA GLN A 382 7.27 40.82 25.61
C GLN A 382 7.79 42.05 26.35
N LYS A 383 7.15 43.24 26.23
CA LYS A 383 7.52 44.44 26.96
C LYS A 383 7.28 44.33 28.45
N ARG A 384 6.42 43.44 28.87
CA ARG A 384 6.15 43.16 30.27
C ARG A 384 7.23 42.32 30.95
N VAL A 385 8.21 41.79 30.17
CA VAL A 385 9.20 40.82 30.65
C VAL A 385 10.58 41.43 30.57
N THR A 386 11.31 41.42 31.67
CA THR A 386 12.68 41.92 31.82
C THR A 386 13.53 40.92 32.61
N ASP A 387 14.86 41.11 32.59
CA ASP A 387 15.82 40.33 33.38
C ASP A 387 15.66 38.80 33.19
N VAL A 388 15.53 38.36 31.96
CA VAL A 388 15.37 36.94 31.63
C VAL A 388 16.70 36.21 31.73
N GLU A 389 16.78 35.18 32.55
CA GLU A 389 17.94 34.29 32.68
C GLU A 389 17.47 32.83 32.50
N GLU A 390 17.93 32.18 31.44
CA GLU A 390 17.72 30.75 31.20
C GLU A 390 18.82 29.95 31.90
N ILE A 391 18.42 29.07 32.82
CA ILE A 391 19.33 28.21 33.59
C ILE A 391 19.24 26.80 33.02
N SER A 392 20.25 26.44 32.24
CA SER A 392 20.28 25.16 31.52
C SER A 392 19.98 23.99 32.43
N GLY A 393 19.02 23.15 32.01
CA GLY A 393 18.58 21.96 32.74
C GLY A 393 17.77 22.23 34.02
N ASN A 394 17.45 23.49 34.33
CA ASN A 394 16.67 23.85 35.54
C ASN A 394 15.38 24.62 35.22
N GLY A 395 15.42 25.60 34.32
CA GLY A 395 14.29 26.45 33.96
C GLY A 395 14.68 27.90 33.71
N VAL A 396 13.73 28.81 33.79
CA VAL A 396 13.87 30.23 33.49
C VAL A 396 13.51 31.08 34.70
N THR A 397 14.27 32.13 34.94
CA THR A 397 13.90 33.22 35.84
C THR A 397 13.73 34.52 35.07
N ALA A 398 12.74 35.32 35.38
CA ALA A 398 12.46 36.58 34.70
C ALA A 398 11.73 37.55 35.66
N LYS A 399 11.68 38.83 35.31
CA LYS A 399 10.76 39.77 35.91
C LYS A 399 9.59 40.05 34.98
N VAL A 400 8.40 39.76 35.43
CA VAL A 400 7.15 40.02 34.71
C VAL A 400 6.39 41.13 35.45
N ASP A 401 6.16 42.26 34.80
CA ASP A 401 5.55 43.46 35.40
C ASP A 401 6.31 43.93 36.66
N GLY A 402 7.64 43.75 36.70
CA GLY A 402 8.49 44.05 37.83
C GLY A 402 8.51 43.02 38.96
N ILE A 403 7.68 41.96 38.90
CA ILE A 403 7.59 40.86 39.86
C ILE A 403 8.58 39.75 39.45
N SER A 404 9.34 39.20 40.38
CA SER A 404 10.25 38.10 40.12
C SER A 404 9.48 36.80 39.93
N VAL A 405 9.69 36.14 38.78
CA VAL A 405 9.03 34.86 38.43
C VAL A 405 10.09 33.83 38.10
N ALA A 406 10.01 32.65 38.69
CA ALA A 406 10.84 31.49 38.36
C ALA A 406 9.97 30.32 37.92
N VAL A 407 10.31 29.76 36.77
CA VAL A 407 9.56 28.64 36.12
C VAL A 407 10.56 27.54 35.82
N GLY A 408 10.35 26.34 36.38
CA GLY A 408 11.27 25.24 36.15
C GLY A 408 11.04 24.02 37.03
N ASN A 409 12.04 23.16 37.10
CA ASN A 409 11.98 21.91 37.85
C ASN A 409 12.31 22.11 39.35
N THR A 410 12.23 21.05 40.13
CA THR A 410 12.53 21.04 41.57
C THR A 410 13.95 21.55 41.88
N LYS A 411 14.92 21.39 40.96
CA LYS A 411 16.29 21.89 41.15
C LYS A 411 16.32 23.41 41.13
N LEU A 412 15.56 24.04 40.24
CA LEU A 412 15.43 25.52 40.22
C LEU A 412 14.81 26.00 41.50
N MET A 413 13.72 25.38 41.95
CA MET A 413 13.07 25.77 43.21
C MET A 413 14.03 25.71 44.41
N LYS A 414 14.79 24.64 44.55
CA LYS A 414 15.85 24.52 45.57
C LYS A 414 16.91 25.62 45.49
N ARG A 415 17.32 25.95 44.24
CA ARG A 415 18.34 26.99 44.01
C ARG A 415 17.89 28.37 44.47
N ILE A 416 16.62 28.70 44.30
CA ILE A 416 16.03 29.99 44.75
C ILE A 416 15.49 29.93 46.18
N GLY A 417 15.68 28.83 46.91
CA GLY A 417 15.26 28.68 48.31
C GLY A 417 13.76 28.48 48.53
N VAL A 418 13.03 28.02 47.47
CA VAL A 418 11.58 27.76 47.54
C VAL A 418 11.32 26.26 47.66
N GLU A 419 10.50 25.86 48.61
CA GLU A 419 10.10 24.46 48.77
C GLU A 419 9.01 24.10 47.76
N ALA A 420 9.31 23.16 46.87
CA ALA A 420 8.37 22.70 45.85
C ALA A 420 7.42 21.66 46.44
N VAL A 421 6.14 21.76 46.10
CA VAL A 421 5.12 20.78 46.50
C VAL A 421 5.19 19.59 45.52
N GLU A 422 5.23 18.35 46.07
CA GLU A 422 5.20 17.14 45.27
C GLU A 422 3.86 16.99 44.54
N CYS A 423 3.94 16.72 43.22
CA CYS A 423 2.78 16.39 42.42
C CYS A 423 2.60 14.87 42.33
N HIS A 424 1.43 14.35 42.68
CA HIS A 424 1.13 12.92 42.57
C HIS A 424 0.61 12.51 41.18
N GLN A 425 0.27 13.49 40.32
CA GLN A 425 -0.17 13.23 38.96
C GLN A 425 1.02 12.94 38.06
N VAL A 426 0.76 12.20 36.98
CA VAL A 426 1.78 11.74 36.05
C VAL A 426 1.96 12.74 34.92
N GLY A 427 3.20 13.21 34.73
CA GLY A 427 3.59 14.17 33.70
C GLY A 427 4.85 14.92 34.10
N THR A 428 5.27 15.83 33.23
CA THR A 428 6.36 16.75 33.53
C THR A 428 5.82 17.88 34.38
N VAL A 429 6.30 17.99 35.63
CA VAL A 429 5.88 19.01 36.58
C VAL A 429 6.78 20.24 36.42
N ILE A 430 6.17 21.37 36.11
CA ILE A 430 6.82 22.67 36.02
C ILE A 430 6.36 23.49 37.23
N HIS A 431 7.25 23.74 38.17
CA HIS A 431 6.98 24.55 39.34
C HIS A 431 7.09 26.04 39.01
N VAL A 432 6.22 26.82 39.59
CA VAL A 432 6.21 28.28 39.42
C VAL A 432 6.33 28.94 40.82
N ALA A 433 7.33 29.78 40.94
CA ALA A 433 7.51 30.64 42.10
C ALA A 433 7.40 32.12 41.69
N ILE A 434 6.69 32.89 42.46
CA ILE A 434 6.43 34.31 42.22
C ILE A 434 6.84 35.08 43.48
N ASP A 435 7.71 36.08 43.33
CA ASP A 435 8.25 36.93 44.37
C ASP A 435 8.87 36.14 45.55
N GLY A 436 9.55 35.03 45.21
CA GLY A 436 10.21 34.15 46.19
C GLY A 436 9.28 33.21 46.94
N ALA A 437 7.98 33.20 46.63
CA ALA A 437 7.00 32.29 47.21
C ALA A 437 6.54 31.23 46.18
N TYR A 438 6.26 30.00 46.64
CA TYR A 438 5.70 28.96 45.78
C TYR A 438 4.28 29.31 45.36
N ALA A 439 4.04 29.50 44.09
CA ALA A 439 2.72 29.83 43.53
C ALA A 439 1.91 28.59 43.13
N GLY A 440 2.57 27.57 42.64
CA GLY A 440 1.93 26.33 42.19
C GLY A 440 2.80 25.57 41.20
N HIS A 441 2.17 24.59 40.54
CA HIS A 441 2.84 23.86 39.44
C HIS A 441 1.90 23.62 38.27
N ILE A 442 2.50 23.51 37.09
CA ILE A 442 1.83 23.22 35.83
C ILE A 442 2.24 21.83 35.43
N LEU A 443 1.26 20.98 35.13
CA LEU A 443 1.47 19.62 34.66
C LEU A 443 1.41 19.61 33.13
N ILE A 444 2.48 19.14 32.52
CA ILE A 444 2.60 19.02 31.08
C ILE A 444 2.74 17.54 30.74
N SER A 445 1.95 17.08 29.78
CA SER A 445 2.00 15.70 29.32
C SER A 445 1.83 15.63 27.80
N ASP A 446 2.35 14.58 27.23
CA ASP A 446 2.07 14.23 25.84
C ASP A 446 0.65 13.64 25.75
N VAL A 447 -0.17 14.15 24.85
CA VAL A 447 -1.59 13.85 24.76
C VAL A 447 -1.84 12.66 23.84
N LEU A 448 -2.65 11.72 24.31
CA LEU A 448 -3.08 10.59 23.49
C LEU A 448 -3.86 11.07 22.26
N LYS A 449 -3.62 10.42 21.11
CA LYS A 449 -4.47 10.63 19.93
C LYS A 449 -5.88 10.09 20.22
N PRO A 450 -6.93 10.76 19.76
CA PRO A 450 -8.32 10.39 20.11
C PRO A 450 -8.69 8.95 19.74
N THR A 451 -8.09 8.42 18.67
CA THR A 451 -8.38 7.11 18.11
C THR A 451 -7.46 5.99 18.61
N SER A 452 -6.41 6.29 19.38
CA SER A 452 -5.41 5.31 19.83
C SER A 452 -6.01 4.15 20.61
N LYS A 453 -6.86 4.44 21.59
CA LYS A 453 -7.54 3.41 22.40
C LYS A 453 -8.44 2.52 21.54
N GLU A 454 -9.22 3.13 20.65
CA GLU A 454 -10.09 2.40 19.73
C GLU A 454 -9.29 1.53 18.76
N ALA A 455 -8.14 2.02 18.28
CA ALA A 455 -7.25 1.26 17.41
C ALA A 455 -6.72 0.00 18.10
N ILE A 456 -6.24 0.09 19.35
CA ILE A 456 -5.78 -1.07 20.15
C ILE A 456 -6.88 -2.11 20.30
N VAL A 457 -8.10 -1.70 20.69
CA VAL A 457 -9.26 -2.59 20.82
C VAL A 457 -9.59 -3.28 19.50
N ASN A 458 -9.61 -2.52 18.40
CA ASN A 458 -9.93 -3.06 17.08
C ASN A 458 -8.81 -3.97 16.53
N LEU A 459 -7.54 -3.73 16.83
CA LEU A 459 -6.45 -4.65 16.50
C LEU A 459 -6.66 -6.02 17.13
N LYS A 460 -6.96 -6.06 18.43
CA LYS A 460 -7.27 -7.30 19.16
C LYS A 460 -8.46 -8.04 18.56
N LYS A 461 -9.57 -7.32 18.26
CA LYS A 461 -10.74 -7.89 17.56
C LYS A 461 -10.40 -8.45 16.18
N ASN A 462 -9.40 -7.90 15.51
CA ASN A 462 -8.93 -8.39 14.21
C ASN A 462 -7.86 -9.49 14.30
N GLY A 463 -7.65 -10.08 15.49
CA GLY A 463 -6.83 -11.26 15.70
C GLY A 463 -5.34 -10.97 15.87
N ILE A 464 -4.99 -9.77 16.32
CA ILE A 464 -3.67 -9.48 16.92
C ILE A 464 -3.64 -10.18 18.28
N LYS A 465 -2.57 -10.93 18.52
CA LYS A 465 -2.37 -11.71 19.75
C LYS A 465 -1.85 -10.86 20.89
N GLU A 466 -0.95 -9.94 20.59
CA GLU A 466 -0.29 -9.11 21.58
C GLU A 466 0.00 -7.72 21.01
N THR A 467 -0.29 -6.71 21.80
CA THR A 467 0.06 -5.31 21.56
C THR A 467 1.09 -4.86 22.59
N VAL A 468 2.19 -4.27 22.14
CA VAL A 468 3.33 -3.88 22.99
C VAL A 468 3.61 -2.40 22.78
N MET A 469 3.92 -1.67 23.85
CA MET A 469 4.37 -0.27 23.77
C MET A 469 5.82 -0.17 24.23
N LEU A 470 6.65 0.52 23.44
CA LEU A 470 8.02 0.87 23.78
C LEU A 470 8.10 2.38 24.03
N THR A 471 8.80 2.80 25.08
CA THR A 471 8.98 4.22 25.39
C THR A 471 10.26 4.49 26.18
N GLY A 472 10.83 5.68 26.00
CA GLY A 472 11.91 6.19 26.85
C GLY A 472 11.41 6.83 28.16
N ASP A 473 10.10 6.92 28.37
CA ASP A 473 9.54 7.50 29.59
C ASP A 473 9.82 6.64 30.82
N ILE A 474 9.73 7.27 32.00
CA ILE A 474 9.81 6.59 33.28
C ILE A 474 8.65 5.59 33.43
N ASP A 475 8.91 4.51 34.16
CA ASP A 475 7.98 3.37 34.26
C ASP A 475 6.57 3.79 34.72
N LYS A 476 6.44 4.68 35.70
CA LYS A 476 5.14 5.15 36.20
C LYS A 476 4.26 5.78 35.11
N VAL A 477 4.87 6.61 34.23
CA VAL A 477 4.16 7.25 33.10
C VAL A 477 3.77 6.20 32.07
N ALA A 478 4.70 5.32 31.73
CA ALA A 478 4.52 4.28 30.73
C ALA A 478 3.38 3.32 31.12
N GLN A 479 3.34 2.86 32.38
CA GLN A 479 2.30 1.96 32.89
C GLN A 479 0.91 2.62 32.88
N GLN A 480 0.82 3.89 33.25
CA GLN A 480 -0.45 4.62 33.23
C GLN A 480 -0.99 4.72 31.80
N VAL A 481 -0.17 5.14 30.84
CA VAL A 481 -0.55 5.28 29.43
C VAL A 481 -0.95 3.91 28.85
N ALA A 482 -0.18 2.87 29.13
CA ALA A 482 -0.47 1.51 28.69
C ALA A 482 -1.82 1.00 29.25
N GLY A 483 -2.10 1.26 30.53
CA GLY A 483 -3.38 0.92 31.16
C GLY A 483 -4.57 1.67 30.55
N GLU A 484 -4.42 2.96 30.26
CA GLU A 484 -5.46 3.77 29.61
C GLU A 484 -5.78 3.29 28.20
N LEU A 485 -4.75 2.95 27.41
CA LEU A 485 -4.88 2.44 26.05
C LEU A 485 -5.34 0.97 26.00
N GLY A 486 -5.08 0.21 27.05
CA GLY A 486 -5.34 -1.23 27.09
C GLY A 486 -4.31 -2.04 26.31
N VAL A 487 -3.06 -1.60 26.26
CA VAL A 487 -1.93 -2.33 25.66
C VAL A 487 -1.57 -3.52 26.56
N ASP A 488 -1.17 -4.66 25.98
CA ASP A 488 -0.95 -5.89 26.75
C ASP A 488 0.38 -5.86 27.49
N ARG A 489 1.40 -5.21 26.94
CA ARG A 489 2.73 -5.10 27.55
C ARG A 489 3.37 -3.76 27.26
N VAL A 490 4.15 -3.26 28.21
CA VAL A 490 4.92 -2.02 28.07
C VAL A 490 6.35 -2.24 28.52
N TYR A 491 7.28 -1.60 27.82
CA TYR A 491 8.69 -1.48 28.20
C TYR A 491 9.03 0.01 28.26
N SER A 492 9.51 0.43 29.40
CA SER A 492 9.83 1.82 29.75
C SER A 492 11.34 2.05 29.82
N GLU A 493 11.74 3.31 29.95
CA GLU A 493 13.13 3.78 30.15
C GLU A 493 14.12 3.27 29.08
N LEU A 494 13.62 3.05 27.83
CA LEU A 494 14.41 2.50 26.74
C LEU A 494 15.18 3.59 26.00
N LEU A 495 16.46 3.34 25.78
CA LEU A 495 17.25 4.05 24.77
C LEU A 495 16.93 3.51 23.36
N PRO A 496 17.28 4.26 22.30
CA PRO A 496 17.02 3.78 20.92
C PRO A 496 17.59 2.37 20.61
N ALA A 497 18.77 2.04 21.11
CA ALA A 497 19.37 0.72 20.94
C ALA A 497 18.59 -0.38 21.70
N ASP A 498 18.04 -0.05 22.88
CA ASP A 498 17.26 -0.99 23.69
C ASP A 498 15.93 -1.32 23.00
N LYS A 499 15.31 -0.37 22.29
CA LYS A 499 14.11 -0.63 21.48
C LYS A 499 14.37 -1.70 20.41
N VAL A 500 15.50 -1.62 19.70
CA VAL A 500 15.90 -2.63 18.70
C VAL A 500 16.04 -3.99 19.36
N SER A 501 16.78 -4.08 20.49
CA SER A 501 16.99 -5.33 21.23
C SER A 501 15.67 -5.95 21.71
N LYS A 502 14.71 -5.12 22.15
CA LYS A 502 13.38 -5.60 22.56
C LYS A 502 12.55 -6.14 21.40
N VAL A 503 12.61 -5.50 20.23
CA VAL A 503 11.97 -6.03 19.03
C VAL A 503 12.60 -7.35 18.60
N GLU A 504 13.93 -7.50 18.66
CA GLU A 504 14.63 -8.76 18.38
C GLU A 504 14.22 -9.88 19.35
N GLU A 505 14.08 -9.56 20.64
CA GLU A 505 13.60 -10.50 21.65
C GLU A 505 12.17 -10.98 21.35
N LEU A 506 11.29 -10.09 20.90
CA LEU A 506 9.92 -10.43 20.50
C LEU A 506 9.89 -11.23 19.19
N LEU A 507 10.75 -10.90 18.22
CA LEU A 507 10.91 -11.66 16.99
C LEU A 507 11.36 -13.11 17.23
N ALA A 508 12.21 -13.32 18.23
CA ALA A 508 12.68 -14.66 18.61
C ALA A 508 11.59 -15.54 19.27
N LYS A 509 10.57 -14.93 19.87
CA LYS A 509 9.49 -15.64 20.58
C LYS A 509 8.34 -16.10 19.68
N LYS A 510 8.17 -15.48 18.49
CA LYS A 510 7.09 -15.80 17.56
C LYS A 510 7.38 -17.03 16.70
N THR A 511 6.34 -17.66 16.15
CA THR A 511 6.49 -18.72 15.16
C THR A 511 6.83 -18.15 13.79
N GLU A 512 7.36 -18.95 12.86
CA GLU A 512 7.71 -18.51 11.50
C GLU A 512 6.51 -17.95 10.71
N THR A 513 5.31 -18.48 10.97
CA THR A 513 4.07 -18.07 10.31
C THR A 513 3.47 -16.79 10.89
N GLU A 514 3.89 -16.37 12.06
CA GLU A 514 3.45 -15.16 12.72
C GLU A 514 4.38 -14.00 12.40
N LYS A 515 3.83 -12.81 12.20
CA LYS A 515 4.59 -11.62 11.85
C LYS A 515 4.42 -10.54 12.91
N LEU A 516 5.49 -9.77 13.10
CA LEU A 516 5.56 -8.64 14.00
C LEU A 516 5.63 -7.34 13.19
N ALA A 517 4.68 -6.44 13.44
CA ALA A 517 4.72 -5.08 12.94
C ALA A 517 5.27 -4.14 14.02
N PHE A 518 6.18 -3.25 13.63
CA PHE A 518 6.57 -2.11 14.45
C PHE A 518 5.97 -0.84 13.86
N VAL A 519 5.39 0.00 14.72
CA VAL A 519 4.75 1.26 14.35
C VAL A 519 5.46 2.41 15.06
N GLY A 520 5.96 3.37 14.29
CA GLY A 520 6.68 4.53 14.80
C GLY A 520 6.48 5.78 13.94
N ASP A 521 6.99 6.93 14.39
CA ASP A 521 6.99 8.18 13.62
C ASP A 521 8.15 8.26 12.61
N GLY A 522 9.11 7.37 12.71
CA GLY A 522 10.18 7.12 11.76
C GLY A 522 11.43 7.99 11.88
N ILE A 523 11.41 9.11 12.58
CA ILE A 523 12.58 9.98 12.69
C ILE A 523 13.66 9.31 13.57
N ASN A 524 13.25 8.85 14.73
CA ASN A 524 14.14 8.20 15.71
C ASN A 524 14.12 6.67 15.64
N ASP A 525 13.10 6.11 15.01
CA ASP A 525 12.80 4.68 15.03
C ASP A 525 13.19 3.95 13.72
N ALA A 526 13.84 4.62 12.78
CA ALA A 526 14.27 4.01 11.51
C ALA A 526 15.02 2.67 11.67
N PRO A 527 15.94 2.50 12.62
CA PRO A 527 16.59 1.22 12.86
C PRO A 527 15.61 0.13 13.33
N VAL A 528 14.60 0.48 14.12
CA VAL A 528 13.60 -0.45 14.65
C VAL A 528 12.60 -0.82 13.56
N LEU A 529 12.15 0.15 12.75
CA LEU A 529 11.29 -0.05 11.58
C LEU A 529 11.89 -1.07 10.61
N SER A 530 13.17 -0.90 10.28
CA SER A 530 13.89 -1.81 9.37
C SER A 530 14.13 -3.21 9.95
N ARG A 531 14.12 -3.36 11.28
CA ARG A 531 14.41 -4.63 11.95
C ARG A 531 13.18 -5.52 12.13
N ALA A 532 11.99 -4.94 12.21
CA ALA A 532 10.73 -5.67 12.32
C ALA A 532 10.44 -6.54 11.06
N ASP A 533 9.51 -7.50 11.14
CA ASP A 533 9.03 -8.18 9.93
C ASP A 533 8.35 -7.20 8.96
N ILE A 534 7.73 -6.16 9.51
CA ILE A 534 7.15 -5.05 8.76
C ILE A 534 7.20 -3.76 9.58
N GLY A 535 7.80 -2.73 9.02
CA GLY A 535 7.84 -1.37 9.57
C GLY A 535 6.67 -0.53 9.04
N ILE A 536 5.96 0.13 9.95
CA ILE A 536 4.83 1.02 9.64
C ILE A 536 5.17 2.41 10.15
N ALA A 537 5.29 3.39 9.25
CA ALA A 537 5.50 4.79 9.62
C ALA A 537 4.16 5.53 9.71
N MET A 538 4.00 6.33 10.78
CA MET A 538 2.83 7.16 11.05
C MET A 538 3.05 8.59 10.59
N GLY A 539 2.01 9.23 9.98
CA GLY A 539 2.02 10.66 9.67
C GLY A 539 3.18 11.14 8.79
N ALA A 540 3.71 10.26 7.96
CA ALA A 540 5.01 10.41 7.30
C ALA A 540 5.07 11.46 6.19
N LEU A 541 4.01 12.24 5.96
CA LEU A 541 3.99 13.30 4.94
C LEU A 541 5.03 14.42 5.15
N GLY A 542 5.74 14.41 6.28
CA GLY A 542 6.79 15.37 6.59
C GLY A 542 8.19 14.78 6.88
N SER A 543 8.33 13.44 6.95
CA SER A 543 9.61 12.80 7.31
C SER A 543 10.10 11.86 6.21
N ASP A 544 11.08 12.32 5.44
CA ASP A 544 11.71 11.53 4.37
C ASP A 544 12.38 10.27 4.90
N ALA A 545 13.06 10.36 6.05
CA ALA A 545 13.71 9.22 6.69
C ALA A 545 12.70 8.13 7.13
N ALA A 546 11.51 8.54 7.59
CA ALA A 546 10.44 7.61 7.93
C ALA A 546 9.89 6.89 6.70
N ILE A 547 9.66 7.65 5.63
CA ILE A 547 9.20 7.11 4.35
C ILE A 547 10.19 6.07 3.84
N GLU A 548 11.49 6.36 3.87
CA GLU A 548 12.52 5.46 3.35
C GLU A 548 12.63 4.16 4.18
N ALA A 549 12.62 4.28 5.50
CA ALA A 549 12.83 3.15 6.41
C ALA A 549 11.64 2.20 6.55
N ALA A 550 10.40 2.68 6.33
CA ALA A 550 9.20 1.89 6.52
C ALA A 550 8.79 1.09 5.28
N ASP A 551 8.12 -0.03 5.48
CA ASP A 551 7.51 -0.88 4.45
C ASP A 551 6.08 -0.46 4.12
N VAL A 552 5.42 0.16 5.10
CA VAL A 552 4.07 0.73 5.00
C VAL A 552 4.09 2.13 5.57
N VAL A 553 3.48 3.06 4.85
CA VAL A 553 3.39 4.47 5.26
C VAL A 553 1.93 4.85 5.41
N LEU A 554 1.56 5.34 6.57
CA LEU A 554 0.24 5.92 6.82
C LEU A 554 0.31 7.41 6.49
N MET A 555 -0.58 7.86 5.60
CA MET A 555 -0.55 9.21 5.04
C MET A 555 -1.04 10.27 6.04
N ASP A 556 -1.76 9.84 7.05
CA ASP A 556 -2.24 10.67 8.15
C ASP A 556 -1.80 10.10 9.50
N ASP A 557 -2.09 10.86 10.55
CA ASP A 557 -1.69 10.58 11.92
C ASP A 557 -2.72 9.74 12.70
N ASP A 558 -3.64 9.04 12.00
CA ASP A 558 -4.70 8.25 12.63
C ASP A 558 -4.28 6.79 12.87
N PRO A 559 -4.11 6.33 14.12
CA PRO A 559 -3.84 4.93 14.46
C PRO A 559 -4.87 3.92 13.93
N MET A 560 -6.11 4.33 13.65
CA MET A 560 -7.12 3.47 13.03
C MET A 560 -6.74 3.00 11.63
N LYS A 561 -5.86 3.70 10.93
CA LYS A 561 -5.34 3.29 9.62
C LYS A 561 -4.54 1.98 9.69
N ILE A 562 -3.90 1.68 10.82
CA ILE A 562 -3.20 0.39 11.04
C ILE A 562 -4.21 -0.75 10.99
N VAL A 563 -5.35 -0.59 11.67
CA VAL A 563 -6.45 -1.57 11.67
C VAL A 563 -6.96 -1.78 10.24
N LYS A 564 -7.15 -0.68 9.52
CA LYS A 564 -7.62 -0.67 8.13
C LYS A 564 -6.63 -1.36 7.19
N ALA A 565 -5.33 -1.07 7.34
CA ALA A 565 -4.25 -1.72 6.60
C ALA A 565 -4.28 -3.25 6.75
N ILE A 566 -4.38 -3.74 8.00
CA ILE A 566 -4.45 -5.17 8.31
C ILE A 566 -5.73 -5.81 7.73
N ARG A 567 -6.87 -5.13 7.81
CA ARG A 567 -8.13 -5.63 7.22
C ARG A 567 -8.05 -5.73 5.69
N ILE A 568 -7.49 -4.73 5.03
CA ILE A 568 -7.27 -4.73 3.58
C ILE A 568 -6.35 -5.88 3.19
N ALA A 569 -5.24 -6.04 3.90
CA ALA A 569 -4.30 -7.13 3.68
C ALA A 569 -4.95 -8.52 3.83
N LYS A 570 -5.70 -8.74 4.89
CA LYS A 570 -6.45 -10.00 5.11
C LYS A 570 -7.50 -10.27 4.05
N LYS A 571 -8.21 -9.23 3.59
CA LYS A 571 -9.17 -9.35 2.48
C LYS A 571 -8.46 -9.72 1.18
N CYS A 572 -7.35 -9.05 0.87
CA CYS A 572 -6.54 -9.34 -0.30
C CYS A 572 -6.09 -10.81 -0.30
N MET A 573 -5.47 -11.26 0.78
CA MET A 573 -5.01 -12.65 0.92
C MET A 573 -6.13 -13.67 0.83
N ARG A 574 -7.30 -13.39 1.41
CA ARG A 574 -8.47 -14.25 1.26
C ARG A 574 -8.86 -14.44 -0.20
N ILE A 575 -8.96 -13.35 -0.96
CA ILE A 575 -9.32 -13.37 -2.38
C ILE A 575 -8.26 -14.11 -3.21
N VAL A 576 -6.97 -13.90 -2.88
CA VAL A 576 -5.86 -14.63 -3.51
C VAL A 576 -6.02 -16.15 -3.29
N TYR A 577 -6.26 -16.59 -2.06
CA TYR A 577 -6.49 -18.01 -1.76
C TYR A 577 -7.77 -18.55 -2.38
N GLU A 578 -8.86 -17.78 -2.39
CA GLU A 578 -10.09 -18.16 -3.12
C GLU A 578 -9.79 -18.47 -4.58
N ASN A 579 -9.03 -17.61 -5.25
CA ASN A 579 -8.63 -17.81 -6.65
C ASN A 579 -7.71 -19.04 -6.82
N ILE A 580 -6.76 -19.25 -5.92
CA ILE A 580 -5.85 -20.40 -5.96
C ILE A 580 -6.64 -21.71 -5.87
N TYR A 581 -7.45 -21.86 -4.82
CA TYR A 581 -8.20 -23.10 -4.61
C TYR A 581 -9.24 -23.35 -5.69
N PHE A 582 -9.95 -22.31 -6.12
CA PHE A 582 -10.93 -22.40 -7.20
C PHE A 582 -10.29 -22.81 -8.53
N ALA A 583 -9.21 -22.13 -8.94
CA ALA A 583 -8.55 -22.43 -10.21
C ALA A 583 -7.93 -23.83 -10.22
N ILE A 584 -7.23 -24.23 -9.15
CA ILE A 584 -6.63 -25.56 -9.04
C ILE A 584 -7.72 -26.64 -9.00
N GLY A 585 -8.77 -26.45 -8.22
CA GLY A 585 -9.86 -27.42 -8.08
C GLY A 585 -10.54 -27.71 -9.42
N ILE A 586 -10.95 -26.67 -10.15
CA ILE A 586 -11.57 -26.84 -11.48
C ILE A 586 -10.60 -27.51 -12.46
N LYS A 587 -9.32 -27.10 -12.45
CA LYS A 587 -8.31 -27.70 -13.36
C LYS A 587 -8.10 -29.18 -13.09
N VAL A 588 -7.97 -29.60 -11.84
CA VAL A 588 -7.80 -31.01 -11.49
C VAL A 588 -8.99 -31.84 -11.96
N ILE A 589 -10.21 -31.34 -11.73
CA ILE A 589 -11.43 -32.01 -12.20
C ILE A 589 -11.43 -32.14 -13.73
N CYS A 590 -11.18 -31.04 -14.44
CA CYS A 590 -11.17 -31.02 -15.90
C CYS A 590 -10.04 -31.88 -16.51
N LEU A 591 -8.87 -31.95 -15.88
CA LEU A 591 -7.77 -32.82 -16.30
C LEU A 591 -8.14 -34.31 -16.19
N ILE A 592 -8.76 -34.70 -15.09
CA ILE A 592 -9.26 -36.07 -14.90
C ILE A 592 -10.31 -36.41 -15.98
N LEU A 593 -11.28 -35.51 -16.18
CA LEU A 593 -12.33 -35.70 -17.20
C LEU A 593 -11.76 -35.76 -18.61
N GLY A 594 -10.70 -34.95 -18.90
CA GLY A 594 -9.99 -34.98 -20.19
C GLY A 594 -9.21 -36.27 -20.40
N ALA A 595 -8.52 -36.78 -19.39
CA ALA A 595 -7.75 -38.03 -19.46
C ALA A 595 -8.68 -39.25 -19.67
N VAL A 596 -9.84 -39.26 -19.01
CA VAL A 596 -10.86 -40.31 -19.18
C VAL A 596 -11.58 -40.18 -20.53
N GLY A 597 -11.55 -39.00 -21.17
CA GLY A 597 -12.17 -38.76 -22.49
C GLY A 597 -13.64 -38.31 -22.42
N ILE A 598 -14.08 -37.83 -21.24
CA ILE A 598 -15.40 -37.23 -21.03
C ILE A 598 -15.37 -35.74 -21.42
N ALA A 599 -14.27 -35.04 -21.10
CA ALA A 599 -14.10 -33.63 -21.45
C ALA A 599 -13.74 -33.51 -22.93
N ASN A 600 -14.43 -32.64 -23.64
CA ASN A 600 -14.11 -32.20 -24.99
C ASN A 600 -13.36 -30.86 -24.97
N MET A 601 -12.98 -30.37 -26.14
CA MET A 601 -12.24 -29.12 -26.30
C MET A 601 -12.99 -27.90 -25.75
N TRP A 602 -14.34 -27.88 -25.74
CA TRP A 602 -15.14 -26.79 -25.18
C TRP A 602 -15.05 -26.73 -23.66
N VAL A 603 -15.02 -27.89 -22.99
CA VAL A 603 -14.77 -27.97 -21.54
C VAL A 603 -13.35 -27.50 -21.22
N ALA A 604 -12.37 -27.83 -22.09
CA ALA A 604 -11.00 -27.36 -21.95
C ALA A 604 -10.91 -25.82 -22.03
N ILE A 605 -11.58 -25.20 -22.99
CA ILE A 605 -11.65 -23.75 -23.14
C ILE A 605 -12.28 -23.11 -21.90
N PHE A 606 -13.39 -23.66 -21.41
CA PHE A 606 -14.02 -23.16 -20.18
C PHE A 606 -13.09 -23.27 -18.97
N ALA A 607 -12.40 -24.40 -18.82
CA ALA A 607 -11.46 -24.63 -17.74
C ALA A 607 -10.26 -23.67 -17.75
N ASP A 608 -9.90 -23.15 -18.90
CA ASP A 608 -8.81 -22.18 -19.05
C ASP A 608 -9.32 -20.73 -19.03
N VAL A 609 -10.06 -20.31 -20.04
CA VAL A 609 -10.49 -18.92 -20.23
C VAL A 609 -11.62 -18.52 -19.30
N GLY A 610 -12.62 -19.39 -19.09
CA GLY A 610 -13.76 -19.13 -18.21
C GLY A 610 -13.33 -18.96 -16.77
N VAL A 611 -12.50 -19.86 -16.26
CA VAL A 611 -11.96 -19.83 -14.89
C VAL A 611 -11.07 -18.58 -14.70
N MET A 612 -10.25 -18.23 -15.70
CA MET A 612 -9.44 -17.04 -15.68
C MET A 612 -10.29 -15.76 -15.55
N ILE A 613 -11.36 -15.61 -16.33
CA ILE A 613 -12.27 -14.47 -16.26
C ILE A 613 -12.88 -14.35 -14.87
N ILE A 614 -13.38 -15.45 -14.31
CA ILE A 614 -13.98 -15.49 -12.97
C ILE A 614 -12.94 -15.07 -11.92
N ALA A 615 -11.72 -15.62 -11.98
CA ALA A 615 -10.65 -15.31 -11.04
C ALA A 615 -10.20 -13.84 -11.13
N VAL A 616 -10.14 -13.26 -12.33
CA VAL A 616 -9.84 -11.83 -12.54
C VAL A 616 -10.94 -10.95 -11.97
N LEU A 617 -12.21 -11.27 -12.20
CA LEU A 617 -13.34 -10.52 -11.63
C LEU A 617 -13.34 -10.60 -10.10
N ASN A 618 -12.99 -11.76 -9.53
CA ASN A 618 -12.84 -11.91 -8.08
C ASN A 618 -11.65 -11.05 -7.56
N ALA A 619 -10.52 -11.04 -8.27
CA ALA A 619 -9.35 -10.24 -7.90
C ALA A 619 -9.66 -8.72 -7.84
N ILE A 620 -10.48 -8.21 -8.76
CA ILE A 620 -10.89 -6.79 -8.78
C ILE A 620 -11.67 -6.39 -7.50
N ARG A 621 -12.29 -7.34 -6.78
CA ARG A 621 -12.99 -7.06 -5.51
C ARG A 621 -12.05 -6.53 -4.41
N THR A 622 -10.74 -6.72 -4.54
CA THR A 622 -9.76 -6.16 -3.60
C THR A 622 -9.69 -4.64 -3.63
N LEU A 623 -10.06 -3.99 -4.75
CA LEU A 623 -10.15 -2.52 -4.85
C LEU A 623 -11.23 -1.90 -3.96
N PHE A 624 -12.29 -2.64 -3.63
CA PHE A 624 -13.44 -2.08 -2.91
C PHE A 624 -13.22 -2.11 -1.39
N VAL A 625 -12.48 -1.13 -0.86
CA VAL A 625 -12.08 -1.05 0.57
C VAL A 625 -12.93 -0.07 1.40
N LYS A 626 -13.87 0.67 0.79
CA LYS A 626 -14.66 1.72 1.48
C LYS A 626 -15.51 1.20 2.66
N LYS A 627 -15.83 -0.09 2.70
CA LYS A 627 -16.66 -0.71 3.76
C LYS A 627 -15.85 -1.49 4.80
N LEU A 628 -14.52 -1.40 4.77
CA LEU A 628 -13.61 -2.00 5.74
C LEU A 628 -13.25 -0.98 6.82
#